data_059720a1406b8ed2bc2c7dea29dcee66
#
_entry.id   059720a1406b8ed2bc2c7dea29dcee66
#
_cell.length_a   1.000
_cell.length_b   1.000
_cell.length_c   1.000
_cell.angle_alpha   90.00
_cell.angle_beta   90.00
_cell.angle_gamma   90.00
#
_symmetry.space_group_name_H-M   'P 1'
#
loop_
_entity.id
_entity.type
_entity.pdbx_description
1 polymer ?
#
loop_
_entity_poly.entity_id
_entity_poly.type
_entity_poly.pdbx_seq_one_letter_code
_entity_poly.pdbx_strand_id
1 'polypeptide(L)'
;MVSCTIDIRVPVTLKGDEVRKMCEDRLEDENGRIEIHMIGDSLFFPRESPLVNALYKAYVDVTGDTENKPMVIGGGTYAKSLKNIIAFGPEMPGIDYRIHSADEFILVSGMEEAVLVYMEAIKNLLAI
;
A
#
# COMPACT_ATOMS: atom_id res chain seq x y z
N MET A 1 -3.57 17.45 -32.48
CA MET A 1 -3.54 17.43 -31.00
C MET A 1 -3.09 16.03 -30.58
N VAL A 2 -2.13 15.93 -29.70
CA VAL A 2 -1.68 14.65 -29.11
C VAL A 2 -2.07 14.67 -27.65
N SER A 3 -2.63 13.58 -27.13
CA SER A 3 -2.97 13.41 -25.72
C SER A 3 -2.37 12.12 -25.18
N CYS A 4 -2.01 12.11 -23.90
CA CYS A 4 -1.58 10.92 -23.19
C CYS A 4 -2.17 10.94 -21.77
N THR A 5 -2.34 9.77 -21.19
CA THR A 5 -2.71 9.61 -19.78
C THR A 5 -1.49 9.14 -19.00
N ILE A 6 -1.22 9.78 -17.88
CA ILE A 6 -0.07 9.47 -17.02
C ILE A 6 -0.60 9.17 -15.63
N ASP A 7 -0.14 8.09 -15.03
CA ASP A 7 -0.32 7.77 -13.62
C ASP A 7 0.97 8.11 -12.87
N ILE A 8 0.87 9.00 -11.89
CA ILE A 8 2.01 9.45 -11.08
C ILE A 8 1.87 8.90 -9.67
N ARG A 9 2.84 8.10 -9.24
CA ARG A 9 2.92 7.62 -7.86
C ARG A 9 3.61 8.68 -7.00
N VAL A 10 2.81 9.36 -6.20
CA VAL A 10 3.28 10.45 -5.34
C VAL A 10 4.12 9.87 -4.19
N PRO A 11 5.39 10.28 -4.02
CA PRO A 11 6.21 9.86 -2.90
C PRO A 11 5.71 10.49 -1.59
N VAL A 12 6.04 9.88 -0.46
CA VAL A 12 5.60 10.35 0.88
C VAL A 12 6.15 11.73 1.26
N THR A 13 7.18 12.18 0.57
CA THR A 13 7.82 13.49 0.78
C THR A 13 7.10 14.65 0.08
N LEU A 14 6.11 14.35 -0.77
CA LEU A 14 5.32 15.33 -1.52
C LEU A 14 3.83 15.11 -1.29
N LYS A 15 3.07 16.18 -1.51
CA LYS A 15 1.61 16.12 -1.58
C LYS A 15 1.12 16.03 -3.02
N GLY A 16 -0.03 15.41 -3.22
CA GLY A 16 -0.63 15.30 -4.55
C GLY A 16 -0.81 16.66 -5.23
N ASP A 17 -1.25 17.68 -4.48
CA ASP A 17 -1.39 19.05 -5.00
C ASP A 17 -0.06 19.70 -5.39
N GLU A 18 1.03 19.38 -4.70
CA GLU A 18 2.37 19.88 -5.07
C GLU A 18 2.82 19.26 -6.40
N VAL A 19 2.62 17.95 -6.55
CA VAL A 19 2.93 17.25 -7.81
C VAL A 19 2.07 17.79 -8.95
N ARG A 20 0.77 18.01 -8.71
CA ARG A 20 -0.12 18.64 -9.68
C ARG A 20 0.44 19.97 -10.17
N LYS A 21 0.78 20.84 -9.23
CA LYS A 21 1.32 22.18 -9.55
C LYS A 21 2.61 22.07 -10.36
N MET A 22 3.51 21.18 -9.98
CA MET A 22 4.76 20.94 -10.75
C MET A 22 4.46 20.53 -12.20
N CYS A 23 3.44 19.72 -12.43
CA CYS A 23 3.03 19.32 -13.79
C CYS A 23 2.39 20.48 -14.54
N GLU A 24 1.52 21.26 -13.90
CA GLU A 24 0.88 22.44 -14.49
C GLU A 24 1.92 23.47 -14.91
N ASP A 25 2.82 23.84 -14.02
CA ASP A 25 3.90 24.82 -14.25
C ASP A 25 4.79 24.39 -15.45
N ARG A 26 5.10 23.07 -15.53
CA ARG A 26 5.93 22.55 -16.63
C ARG A 26 5.22 22.56 -17.98
N LEU A 27 3.92 22.26 -18.01
CA LEU A 27 3.14 22.22 -19.24
C LEU A 27 2.74 23.60 -19.76
N GLU A 28 2.63 24.59 -18.89
CA GLU A 28 2.37 25.98 -19.29
C GLU A 28 3.49 26.49 -20.22
N ASP A 29 4.75 26.19 -19.91
CA ASP A 29 5.91 26.54 -20.73
C ASP A 29 5.85 25.93 -22.16
N GLU A 30 5.17 24.77 -22.31
CA GLU A 30 5.05 24.02 -23.58
C GLU A 30 3.70 24.26 -24.28
N ASN A 31 2.90 25.22 -23.85
CA ASN A 31 1.51 25.43 -24.30
C ASN A 31 0.65 24.16 -24.17
N GLY A 32 0.96 23.34 -23.20
CA GLY A 32 0.21 22.11 -22.88
C GLY A 32 -1.02 22.40 -22.02
N ARG A 33 -1.91 21.42 -21.97
CA ARG A 33 -3.08 21.44 -21.07
C ARG A 33 -3.13 20.14 -20.29
N ILE A 34 -3.38 20.26 -18.99
CA ILE A 34 -3.58 19.11 -18.11
C ILE A 34 -5.05 18.99 -17.71
N GLU A 35 -5.54 17.77 -17.68
CA GLU A 35 -6.81 17.39 -17.08
C GLU A 35 -6.53 16.38 -15.99
N ILE A 36 -7.00 16.65 -14.78
CA ILE A 36 -6.73 15.80 -13.62
C ILE A 36 -7.97 14.97 -13.32
N HIS A 37 -7.83 13.66 -13.47
CA HIS A 37 -8.91 12.72 -13.19
C HIS A 37 -8.97 12.31 -11.72
N MET A 38 -7.80 12.23 -11.05
CA MET A 38 -7.69 11.89 -9.64
C MET A 38 -6.45 12.53 -9.03
N ILE A 39 -6.58 12.97 -7.79
CA ILE A 39 -5.47 13.48 -6.99
C ILE A 39 -5.57 12.92 -5.58
N GLY A 40 -4.44 12.61 -4.97
CA GLY A 40 -4.39 12.13 -3.60
C GLY A 40 -2.96 11.99 -3.09
N ASP A 41 -2.86 11.93 -1.78
CA ASP A 41 -1.59 11.74 -1.09
C ASP A 41 -1.24 10.24 -0.99
N SER A 42 0.03 9.96 -0.72
CA SER A 42 0.48 8.62 -0.35
C SER A 42 -0.12 8.18 0.97
N LEU A 43 -0.52 6.91 1.06
CA LEU A 43 -0.82 6.29 2.33
C LEU A 43 0.49 5.87 2.99
N PHE A 44 0.78 6.43 4.15
CA PHE A 44 2.02 6.15 4.86
C PHE A 44 1.81 6.11 6.37
N PHE A 45 2.34 5.08 6.99
CA PHE A 45 2.46 4.94 8.43
C PHE A 45 3.92 4.70 8.79
N PRO A 46 4.51 5.45 9.72
CA PRO A 46 5.85 5.17 10.22
C PRO A 46 5.94 3.73 10.75
N ARG A 47 7.07 3.09 10.49
CA ARG A 47 7.30 1.70 10.93
C ARG A 47 7.16 1.54 12.43
N GLU A 48 7.52 2.57 13.19
CA GLU A 48 7.50 2.62 14.65
C GLU A 48 6.11 2.95 15.21
N SER A 49 5.12 3.20 14.35
CA SER A 49 3.76 3.51 14.82
C SER A 49 3.14 2.33 15.56
N PRO A 50 2.30 2.56 16.59
CA PRO A 50 1.65 1.49 17.33
C PRO A 50 0.87 0.54 16.41
N LEU A 51 0.21 1.08 15.40
CA LEU A 51 -0.55 0.29 14.42
C LEU A 51 0.36 -0.69 13.65
N VAL A 52 1.45 -0.21 13.07
CA VAL A 52 2.38 -1.06 12.31
C VAL A 52 3.04 -2.10 13.22
N ASN A 53 3.44 -1.69 14.43
CA ASN A 53 4.05 -2.61 15.40
C ASN A 53 3.10 -3.72 15.84
N ALA A 54 1.83 -3.41 16.10
CA ALA A 54 0.82 -4.39 16.48
C ALA A 54 0.59 -5.45 15.38
N LEU A 55 0.50 -5.00 14.13
CA LEU A 55 0.33 -5.88 12.97
C LEU A 55 1.58 -6.71 12.69
N TYR A 56 2.76 -6.09 12.74
CA TYR A 56 4.03 -6.81 12.53
C TYR A 56 4.27 -7.85 13.63
N LYS A 57 3.97 -7.49 14.89
CA LYS A 57 4.05 -8.45 16.00
C LYS A 57 3.15 -9.65 15.76
N ALA A 58 1.92 -9.45 15.31
CA ALA A 58 1.00 -10.55 15.00
C ALA A 58 1.56 -11.49 13.92
N TYR A 59 2.15 -10.93 12.88
CA TYR A 59 2.82 -11.70 11.84
C TYR A 59 3.97 -12.55 12.42
N VAL A 60 4.86 -11.94 13.18
CA VAL A 60 6.02 -12.63 13.78
C VAL A 60 5.58 -13.70 14.78
N ASP A 61 4.61 -13.41 15.62
CA ASP A 61 4.12 -14.37 16.65
C ASP A 61 3.55 -15.65 16.02
N VAL A 62 2.93 -15.54 14.85
CA VAL A 62 2.31 -16.69 14.17
C VAL A 62 3.29 -17.41 13.25
N THR A 63 4.04 -16.66 12.44
CA THR A 63 4.90 -17.24 11.40
C THR A 63 6.31 -17.57 11.88
N GLY A 64 6.77 -16.94 12.97
CA GLY A 64 8.15 -17.00 13.43
C GLY A 64 9.14 -16.22 12.55
N ASP A 65 8.67 -15.58 11.48
CA ASP A 65 9.51 -14.86 10.53
C ASP A 65 9.88 -13.48 11.04
N THR A 66 11.13 -13.30 11.38
CA THR A 66 11.71 -12.02 11.80
C THR A 66 12.53 -11.32 10.73
N GLU A 67 12.73 -11.95 9.58
CA GLU A 67 13.55 -11.42 8.49
C GLU A 67 12.75 -10.46 7.61
N ASN A 68 11.54 -10.86 7.23
CA ASN A 68 10.67 -10.04 6.42
C ASN A 68 10.04 -8.92 7.27
N LYS A 69 10.18 -7.69 6.80
CA LYS A 69 9.73 -6.49 7.51
C LYS A 69 8.58 -5.83 6.75
N PRO A 70 7.75 -5.01 7.45
CA PRO A 70 6.79 -4.17 6.77
C PRO A 70 7.43 -3.39 5.62
N MET A 71 6.83 -3.46 4.44
CA MET A 71 7.36 -2.85 3.22
C MET A 71 6.42 -1.78 2.67
N VAL A 72 6.95 -0.95 1.80
CA VAL A 72 6.18 0.02 1.01
C VAL A 72 5.99 -0.54 -0.39
N ILE A 73 4.78 -0.47 -0.89
CA ILE A 73 4.44 -0.89 -2.25
C ILE A 73 3.98 0.31 -3.10
N GLY A 74 4.23 0.27 -4.40
CA GLY A 74 3.78 1.30 -5.34
C GLY A 74 2.29 1.22 -5.68
N GLY A 75 1.59 0.17 -5.26
CA GLY A 75 0.18 -0.06 -5.52
C GLY A 75 -0.76 0.86 -4.73
N GLY A 76 -2.00 0.98 -5.21
CA GLY A 76 -3.10 1.59 -4.46
C GLY A 76 -3.99 0.53 -3.85
N THR A 77 -4.56 0.82 -2.68
CA THR A 77 -5.54 -0.05 -2.02
C THR A 77 -6.75 0.76 -1.57
N TYR A 78 -7.83 0.07 -1.23
CA TYR A 78 -9.02 0.68 -0.62
C TYR A 78 -8.72 1.39 0.72
N ALA A 79 -7.59 1.07 1.36
CA ALA A 79 -7.12 1.75 2.57
C ALA A 79 -6.96 3.27 2.37
N LYS A 80 -6.72 3.75 1.13
CA LYS A 80 -6.66 5.19 0.84
C LYS A 80 -8.00 5.93 0.99
N SER A 81 -9.11 5.21 1.00
CA SER A 81 -10.45 5.81 1.08
C SER A 81 -10.88 6.16 2.49
N LEU A 82 -10.16 5.73 3.51
CA LEU A 82 -10.49 5.92 4.91
C LEU A 82 -9.27 6.43 5.70
N LYS A 83 -9.55 7.07 6.84
CA LYS A 83 -8.48 7.53 7.75
C LYS A 83 -8.04 6.40 8.68
N ASN A 84 -6.76 6.40 9.05
CA ASN A 84 -6.17 5.45 10.00
C ASN A 84 -6.33 3.98 9.61
N ILE A 85 -6.28 3.70 8.32
CA ILE A 85 -6.31 2.33 7.80
C ILE A 85 -5.02 2.04 7.05
N ILE A 86 -4.45 0.89 7.30
CA ILE A 86 -3.28 0.35 6.61
C ILE A 86 -3.67 -0.93 5.87
N ALA A 87 -3.04 -1.18 4.73
CA ALA A 87 -3.14 -2.47 4.09
C ALA A 87 -2.32 -3.50 4.88
N PHE A 88 -2.94 -4.61 5.17
CA PHE A 88 -2.32 -5.76 5.84
C PHE A 88 -2.86 -7.03 5.18
N GLY A 89 -2.01 -7.73 4.47
CA GLY A 89 -2.45 -8.76 3.55
C GLY A 89 -1.81 -10.12 3.78
N PRO A 90 -2.40 -11.18 3.17
CA PRO A 90 -2.05 -12.56 3.40
C PRO A 90 -0.94 -13.09 2.49
N GLU A 91 -0.23 -12.22 1.76
CA GLU A 91 0.90 -12.69 0.96
C GLU A 91 2.02 -13.18 1.86
N MET A 92 2.34 -14.47 1.73
CA MET A 92 3.44 -15.08 2.45
C MET A 92 4.74 -14.97 1.65
N PRO A 93 5.87 -14.64 2.28
CA PRO A 93 7.15 -14.50 1.60
C PRO A 93 7.57 -15.76 0.85
N GLY A 94 8.24 -15.58 -0.28
CA GLY A 94 8.80 -16.68 -1.07
C GLY A 94 7.83 -17.40 -1.99
N ILE A 95 6.56 -16.99 -2.03
CA ILE A 95 5.55 -17.56 -2.93
C ILE A 95 5.20 -16.54 -4.00
N ASP A 96 5.35 -16.90 -5.27
CA ASP A 96 4.83 -16.11 -6.39
C ASP A 96 3.37 -16.46 -6.62
N TYR A 97 2.46 -15.68 -6.07
CA TYR A 97 1.00 -15.84 -6.21
C TYR A 97 0.48 -15.43 -7.60
N ARG A 98 1.34 -14.99 -8.50
CA ARG A 98 0.98 -14.51 -9.85
C ARG A 98 -0.03 -13.38 -9.83
N ILE A 99 0.07 -12.47 -8.87
CA ILE A 99 -0.86 -11.36 -8.65
C ILE A 99 -1.01 -10.54 -9.93
N HIS A 100 -2.26 -10.23 -10.29
CA HIS A 100 -2.63 -9.52 -11.51
C HIS A 100 -2.24 -10.25 -12.80
N SER A 101 -1.99 -11.55 -12.76
CA SER A 101 -1.66 -12.37 -13.91
C SER A 101 -2.67 -13.49 -14.12
N ALA A 102 -2.60 -14.15 -15.29
CA ALA A 102 -3.40 -15.34 -15.52
C ALA A 102 -3.04 -16.44 -14.52
N ASP A 103 -4.04 -17.20 -14.08
CA ASP A 103 -3.90 -18.25 -13.06
C ASP A 103 -3.37 -17.74 -11.70
N GLU A 104 -3.74 -16.54 -11.31
CA GLU A 104 -3.56 -16.05 -9.94
C GLU A 104 -4.19 -17.04 -8.95
N PHE A 105 -3.49 -17.35 -7.88
CA PHE A 105 -3.92 -18.36 -6.92
C PHE A 105 -3.56 -17.98 -5.49
N ILE A 106 -4.16 -18.69 -4.53
CA ILE A 106 -3.74 -18.68 -3.14
C ILE A 106 -3.62 -20.15 -2.66
N LEU A 107 -2.62 -20.44 -1.84
CA LEU A 107 -2.48 -21.74 -1.21
C LEU A 107 -3.48 -21.87 -0.06
N VAL A 108 -4.14 -23.03 0.05
CA VAL A 108 -5.06 -23.31 1.17
C VAL A 108 -4.34 -23.21 2.52
N SER A 109 -3.12 -23.77 2.61
CA SER A 109 -2.29 -23.62 3.82
C SER A 109 -1.95 -22.16 4.15
N GLY A 110 -1.73 -21.33 3.13
CA GLY A 110 -1.51 -19.89 3.31
C GLY A 110 -2.77 -19.17 3.82
N MET A 111 -3.96 -19.63 3.42
CA MET A 111 -5.22 -19.09 3.97
C MET A 111 -5.39 -19.44 5.46
N GLU A 112 -5.08 -20.65 5.86
CA GLU A 112 -5.14 -21.09 7.27
C GLU A 112 -4.18 -20.27 8.13
N GLU A 113 -2.94 -20.09 7.67
CA GLU A 113 -1.94 -19.27 8.35
C GLU A 113 -2.39 -17.80 8.43
N ALA A 114 -2.93 -17.24 7.34
CA ALA A 114 -3.45 -15.87 7.31
C ALA A 114 -4.57 -15.66 8.33
N VAL A 115 -5.48 -16.62 8.51
CA VAL A 115 -6.53 -16.56 9.54
C VAL A 115 -5.91 -16.42 10.94
N LEU A 116 -4.88 -17.20 11.26
CA LEU A 116 -4.19 -17.11 12.55
C LEU A 116 -3.52 -15.75 12.74
N VAL A 117 -2.84 -15.24 11.69
CA VAL A 117 -2.24 -13.90 11.70
C VAL A 117 -3.29 -12.81 11.95
N TYR A 118 -4.44 -12.88 11.26
CA TYR A 118 -5.52 -11.90 11.47
C TYR A 118 -6.13 -11.98 12.86
N MET A 119 -6.31 -13.16 13.40
CA MET A 119 -6.82 -13.33 14.78
C MET A 119 -5.85 -12.68 15.79
N GLU A 120 -4.56 -12.90 15.64
CA GLU A 120 -3.54 -12.30 16.51
C GLU A 120 -3.44 -10.78 16.30
N ALA A 121 -3.56 -10.31 15.04
CA ALA A 121 -3.61 -8.89 14.73
C ALA A 121 -4.77 -8.18 15.44
N ILE A 122 -5.98 -8.77 15.41
CA ILE A 122 -7.14 -8.20 16.11
C ILE A 122 -6.88 -8.10 17.62
N LYS A 123 -6.32 -9.13 18.24
CA LYS A 123 -5.98 -9.09 19.68
C LYS A 123 -4.98 -7.98 19.99
N ASN A 124 -3.91 -7.87 19.19
CA ASN A 124 -2.89 -6.86 19.39
C ASN A 124 -3.44 -5.43 19.18
N LEU A 125 -4.34 -5.24 18.22
CA LEU A 125 -4.98 -3.95 17.97
C LEU A 125 -5.96 -3.54 19.08
N LEU A 126 -6.60 -4.48 19.74
CA LEU A 126 -7.48 -4.19 20.88
C LEU A 126 -6.70 -3.82 22.16
N ALA A 127 -5.39 -4.03 22.16
CA ALA A 127 -4.52 -3.79 23.32
C ALA A 127 -3.75 -2.44 23.24
N ILE A 128 -3.91 -1.67 22.15
CA ILE A 128 -3.23 -0.37 21.95
C ILE A 128 -4.13 0.83 22.11
#